data_bf2ce87c05a6a409e9d891fcf368aeec
#
_entry.id   bf2ce87c05a6a409e9d891fcf368aeec
#
_cell.length_a   1.000
_cell.length_b   1.000
_cell.length_c   1.000
_cell.angle_alpha   90.00
_cell.angle_beta   90.00
_cell.angle_gamma   90.00
#
_symmetry.space_group_name_H-M   'P 1'
#
loop_
_entity.id
_entity.type
_entity.pdbx_description
1 polymer ?
#
loop_
_entity_poly.entity_id
_entity_poly.type
_entity_poly.pdbx_seq_one_letter_code
_entity_poly.pdbx_strand_id
1 'polypeptide(L)'
;AIAVAPNLEPGRARYLWLTVYLRQLSVLAVLVALAGPRAPASFDREVNEGIAIQLLVDVSSSMDMNTKSATGQKVSRMELAKEIVEKFVAGDGDTLAGRPHDLIGLITFARYADTRSPLTFGHEALLQIVRNLEIQERPNEDGTAYGDALAIAAARLKNLEELKHRKDLVDLDAIKSRVIILLTDGENNSGAHLPIESAGLAKAWGCRIYSISFGESFQAINEASIIETLTPSEKILEHISQETGGLFRKAYGYQSLRLVYEEIDQLERTEITLRQAEHLASFTWLSAAIALTALTLSLILEATWLRVAP
;
A
#
# COMPACT_ATOMS: atom_id res chain seq x y z
N ALA A 1 -21.06 22.72 -55.49
CA ALA A 1 -22.21 22.47 -56.37
C ALA A 1 -22.61 21.01 -56.13
N ILE A 2 -23.68 20.76 -55.40
CA ILE A 2 -24.28 19.44 -55.22
C ILE A 2 -25.04 19.14 -56.50
N ALA A 3 -24.51 18.24 -57.33
CA ALA A 3 -25.24 17.74 -58.49
C ALA A 3 -26.51 17.01 -57.99
N VAL A 4 -27.66 17.59 -58.18
CA VAL A 4 -28.96 16.98 -57.88
C VAL A 4 -29.15 15.88 -58.92
N ALA A 5 -29.11 14.63 -58.51
CA ALA A 5 -29.41 13.49 -59.34
C ALA A 5 -30.87 13.52 -59.78
N PRO A 6 -31.21 13.38 -61.06
CA PRO A 6 -32.52 13.73 -61.60
C PRO A 6 -33.65 12.72 -61.36
N ASN A 7 -33.44 11.63 -60.57
CA ASN A 7 -34.39 10.52 -60.46
C ASN A 7 -34.72 10.05 -59.04
N LEU A 8 -34.59 10.93 -58.04
CA LEU A 8 -35.13 10.64 -56.72
C LEU A 8 -36.61 11.09 -56.62
N GLU A 9 -37.51 10.21 -56.16
CA GLU A 9 -38.86 10.61 -55.81
C GLU A 9 -38.82 11.79 -54.82
N PRO A 10 -39.64 12.84 -54.99
CA PRO A 10 -39.53 14.09 -54.21
C PRO A 10 -39.64 13.88 -52.69
N GLY A 11 -40.22 12.76 -52.22
CA GLY A 11 -40.29 12.38 -50.81
C GLY A 11 -38.94 11.86 -50.22
N ARG A 12 -38.10 11.22 -51.03
CA ARG A 12 -36.82 10.63 -50.57
C ARG A 12 -35.66 11.62 -50.58
N ALA A 13 -35.68 12.58 -51.47
CA ALA A 13 -34.72 13.65 -51.56
C ALA A 13 -34.66 14.47 -50.24
N ARG A 14 -35.75 14.54 -49.49
CA ARG A 14 -35.83 15.21 -48.19
C ARG A 14 -34.92 14.60 -47.13
N TYR A 15 -34.50 13.34 -47.25
CA TYR A 15 -33.68 12.63 -46.26
C TYR A 15 -32.20 12.54 -46.64
N LEU A 16 -31.74 13.13 -47.74
CA LEU A 16 -30.32 13.19 -48.13
C LEU A 16 -29.47 13.90 -47.09
N TRP A 17 -30.03 14.88 -46.40
CA TRP A 17 -29.31 15.59 -45.33
C TRP A 17 -28.97 14.66 -44.16
N LEU A 18 -29.74 13.58 -43.91
CA LEU A 18 -29.54 12.65 -42.82
C LEU A 18 -28.21 11.86 -42.97
N THR A 19 -27.89 11.44 -44.20
CA THR A 19 -26.61 10.73 -44.46
C THR A 19 -25.39 11.65 -44.25
N VAL A 20 -25.56 12.93 -44.63
CA VAL A 20 -24.49 13.93 -44.38
C VAL A 20 -24.28 14.14 -42.88
N TYR A 21 -25.37 14.29 -42.10
CA TYR A 21 -25.27 14.43 -40.66
C TYR A 21 -24.68 13.19 -39.97
N LEU A 22 -25.07 11.98 -40.41
CA LEU A 22 -24.49 10.74 -39.88
C LEU A 22 -22.97 10.65 -40.12
N ARG A 23 -22.50 11.08 -41.31
CA ARG A 23 -21.06 11.12 -41.62
C ARG A 23 -20.34 12.17 -40.77
N GLN A 24 -20.91 13.36 -40.59
CA GLN A 24 -20.31 14.37 -39.72
C GLN A 24 -20.28 13.91 -38.28
N LEU A 25 -21.33 13.25 -37.79
CA LEU A 25 -21.37 12.65 -36.46
C LEU A 25 -20.31 11.57 -36.30
N SER A 26 -20.11 10.71 -37.32
CA SER A 26 -19.07 9.71 -37.31
C SER A 26 -17.65 10.33 -37.20
N VAL A 27 -17.39 11.37 -38.02
CA VAL A 27 -16.11 12.09 -37.96
C VAL A 27 -15.89 12.75 -36.60
N LEU A 28 -16.91 13.40 -36.04
CA LEU A 28 -16.84 14.01 -34.70
C LEU A 28 -16.59 12.95 -33.63
N ALA A 29 -17.28 11.80 -33.71
CA ALA A 29 -17.06 10.70 -32.75
C ALA A 29 -15.65 10.10 -32.85
N VAL A 30 -15.06 10.03 -34.07
CA VAL A 30 -13.65 9.63 -34.24
C VAL A 30 -12.70 10.65 -33.58
N LEU A 31 -12.95 11.95 -33.77
CA LEU A 31 -12.12 13.00 -33.13
C LEU A 31 -12.19 12.93 -31.60
N VAL A 32 -13.40 12.68 -31.06
CA VAL A 32 -13.59 12.46 -29.61
C VAL A 32 -12.86 11.19 -29.17
N ALA A 33 -12.91 10.10 -29.95
CA ALA A 33 -12.16 8.87 -29.63
C ALA A 33 -10.65 9.10 -29.59
N LEU A 34 -10.12 9.88 -30.55
CA LEU A 34 -8.70 10.26 -30.61
C LEU A 34 -8.29 11.19 -29.46
N ALA A 35 -9.19 12.03 -28.97
CA ALA A 35 -8.97 12.89 -27.81
C ALA A 35 -8.81 12.07 -26.52
N GLY A 36 -9.18 10.76 -26.51
CA GLY A 36 -8.98 9.84 -25.41
C GLY A 36 -9.72 10.25 -24.14
N PRO A 37 -11.05 10.43 -24.14
CA PRO A 37 -11.79 10.83 -22.95
C PRO A 37 -11.57 9.80 -21.83
N ARG A 38 -11.07 10.28 -20.70
CA ARG A 38 -10.84 9.48 -19.49
C ARG A 38 -11.74 10.02 -18.40
N ALA A 39 -12.44 9.14 -17.71
CA ALA A 39 -13.20 9.50 -16.53
C ALA A 39 -12.74 8.61 -15.37
N PRO A 40 -12.79 9.10 -14.13
CA PRO A 40 -12.62 8.23 -13.00
C PRO A 40 -13.68 7.13 -13.09
N ALA A 41 -13.22 5.87 -13.08
CA ALA A 41 -14.12 4.73 -13.00
C ALA A 41 -14.68 4.67 -11.59
N SER A 42 -15.68 5.47 -11.29
CA SER A 42 -16.49 5.32 -10.10
C SER A 42 -17.40 4.10 -10.26
N PHE A 43 -16.82 2.92 -10.31
CA PHE A 43 -17.56 1.77 -9.85
C PHE A 43 -17.47 1.85 -8.32
N ASP A 44 -18.61 2.09 -7.68
CA ASP A 44 -18.83 1.90 -6.24
C ASP A 44 -18.66 0.41 -5.84
N ARG A 45 -17.54 -0.15 -6.20
CA ARG A 45 -16.95 -1.23 -5.48
C ARG A 45 -15.93 -0.51 -4.58
N GLU A 46 -16.30 -0.29 -3.34
CA GLU A 46 -15.31 -0.10 -2.27
C GLU A 46 -14.42 -1.34 -2.28
N VAL A 47 -13.49 -1.37 -3.22
CA VAL A 47 -12.35 -2.28 -3.14
C VAL A 47 -11.51 -1.64 -2.04
N ASN A 48 -11.75 -2.05 -0.82
CA ASN A 48 -10.90 -1.73 0.30
C ASN A 48 -9.55 -2.37 0.03
N GLU A 49 -8.71 -1.65 -0.71
CA GLU A 49 -7.35 -2.06 -0.99
C GLU A 49 -6.59 -2.10 0.33
N GLY A 50 -6.15 -3.27 0.71
CA GLY A 50 -5.42 -3.50 1.95
C GLY A 50 -3.91 -3.54 1.72
N ILE A 51 -3.19 -3.50 2.83
CA ILE A 51 -1.74 -3.64 2.91
C ILE A 51 -1.44 -4.94 3.65
N ALA A 52 -0.39 -5.66 3.24
CA ALA A 52 0.16 -6.74 4.03
C ALA A 52 1.29 -6.20 4.91
N ILE A 53 1.08 -6.22 6.21
CA ILE A 53 1.99 -5.67 7.20
C ILE A 53 2.56 -6.79 8.07
N GLN A 54 3.87 -6.90 8.13
CA GLN A 54 4.56 -7.77 9.06
C GLN A 54 5.18 -6.94 10.16
N LEU A 55 4.64 -7.03 11.37
CA LEU A 55 5.18 -6.38 12.54
C LEU A 55 6.31 -7.22 13.12
N LEU A 56 7.48 -6.62 13.35
CA LEU A 56 8.64 -7.23 14.00
C LEU A 56 8.91 -6.48 15.29
N VAL A 57 8.77 -7.18 16.41
CA VAL A 57 8.89 -6.58 17.74
C VAL A 57 10.02 -7.27 18.49
N ASP A 58 10.97 -6.45 18.95
CA ASP A 58 12.04 -6.87 19.82
C ASP A 58 11.48 -7.27 21.19
N VAL A 59 11.86 -8.44 21.66
CA VAL A 59 11.51 -8.94 22.99
C VAL A 59 12.77 -9.24 23.85
N SER A 60 13.91 -8.69 23.47
CA SER A 60 15.16 -8.80 24.23
C SER A 60 15.07 -8.08 25.58
N SER A 61 15.99 -8.38 26.48
CA SER A 61 16.05 -7.82 27.83
C SER A 61 16.16 -6.30 27.85
N SER A 62 16.73 -5.67 26.83
CA SER A 62 16.83 -4.21 26.70
C SER A 62 15.46 -3.53 26.59
N MET A 63 14.43 -4.24 26.13
CA MET A 63 13.05 -3.73 26.06
C MET A 63 12.38 -3.56 27.45
N ASP A 64 13.01 -4.04 28.52
CA ASP A 64 12.59 -3.76 29.92
C ASP A 64 12.98 -2.36 30.39
N MET A 65 13.86 -1.68 29.67
CA MET A 65 14.26 -0.32 30.03
C MET A 65 13.08 0.64 30.10
N ASN A 66 13.09 1.49 31.14
CA ASN A 66 12.02 2.46 31.35
C ASN A 66 12.08 3.62 30.35
N THR A 67 10.90 4.00 29.87
CA THR A 67 10.65 5.17 29.03
C THR A 67 9.44 5.94 29.55
N LYS A 68 9.05 7.03 28.87
CA LYS A 68 7.90 7.85 29.26
C LYS A 68 6.63 7.44 28.52
N SER A 69 5.58 7.13 29.28
CA SER A 69 4.21 6.90 28.74
C SER A 69 3.55 8.20 28.28
N ALA A 70 2.34 8.09 27.72
CA ALA A 70 1.49 9.23 27.39
C ALA A 70 1.22 10.15 28.58
N THR A 71 1.08 9.58 29.78
CA THR A 71 0.81 10.31 31.04
C THR A 71 2.08 10.81 31.75
N GLY A 72 3.25 10.58 31.15
CA GLY A 72 4.55 10.93 31.76
C GLY A 72 5.05 9.94 32.83
N GLN A 73 4.30 8.86 33.07
CA GLN A 73 4.74 7.79 33.97
C GLN A 73 5.85 6.96 33.33
N LYS A 74 6.68 6.35 34.16
CA LYS A 74 7.70 5.41 33.70
C LYS A 74 7.05 4.07 33.41
N VAL A 75 7.23 3.60 32.18
CA VAL A 75 6.79 2.28 31.71
C VAL A 75 7.93 1.64 30.94
N SER A 76 7.93 0.32 30.78
CA SER A 76 8.94 -0.33 29.96
C SER A 76 8.75 0.01 28.47
N ARG A 77 9.83 -0.09 27.68
CA ARG A 77 9.74 0.05 26.21
C ARG A 77 8.79 -0.98 25.62
N MET A 78 8.76 -2.19 26.17
CA MET A 78 7.84 -3.25 25.77
C MET A 78 6.38 -2.86 25.98
N GLU A 79 6.02 -2.34 27.15
CA GLU A 79 4.64 -1.89 27.40
C GLU A 79 4.22 -0.76 26.45
N LEU A 80 5.15 0.14 26.15
CA LEU A 80 4.94 1.19 25.18
C LEU A 80 4.73 0.64 23.77
N ALA A 81 5.55 -0.33 23.36
CA ALA A 81 5.42 -0.99 22.07
C ALA A 81 4.06 -1.68 21.92
N LYS A 82 3.62 -2.42 22.95
CA LYS A 82 2.29 -3.06 22.97
C LYS A 82 1.17 -2.05 22.79
N GLU A 83 1.20 -0.97 23.57
CA GLU A 83 0.16 0.07 23.53
C GLU A 83 0.06 0.71 22.13
N ILE A 84 1.19 1.05 21.51
CA ILE A 84 1.19 1.69 20.21
C ILE A 84 0.81 0.72 19.10
N VAL A 85 1.30 -0.52 19.13
CA VAL A 85 0.90 -1.56 18.16
C VAL A 85 -0.61 -1.83 18.26
N GLU A 86 -1.16 -1.88 19.47
CA GLU A 86 -2.60 -2.05 19.66
C GLU A 86 -3.38 -0.89 19.01
N LYS A 87 -2.99 0.35 19.26
CA LYS A 87 -3.63 1.54 18.68
C LYS A 87 -3.45 1.63 17.16
N PHE A 88 -2.31 1.21 16.65
CA PHE A 88 -2.07 1.16 15.22
C PHE A 88 -2.99 0.17 14.51
N VAL A 89 -3.21 -1.00 15.10
CA VAL A 89 -4.06 -2.05 14.52
C VAL A 89 -5.55 -1.75 14.72
N ALA A 90 -5.96 -1.43 15.96
CA ALA A 90 -7.37 -1.22 16.30
C ALA A 90 -7.88 0.20 15.99
N GLY A 91 -6.98 1.18 15.97
CA GLY A 91 -7.31 2.60 15.97
C GLY A 91 -7.40 3.17 17.39
N ASP A 92 -7.19 4.48 17.52
CA ASP A 92 -7.32 5.21 18.79
C ASP A 92 -8.50 6.17 18.80
N GLY A 93 -9.24 6.27 17.69
CA GLY A 93 -10.38 7.18 17.53
C GLY A 93 -10.00 8.65 17.32
N ASP A 94 -8.71 8.97 17.26
CA ASP A 94 -8.17 10.33 17.09
C ASP A 94 -7.32 10.42 15.80
N THR A 95 -6.08 9.99 15.85
CA THR A 95 -5.13 10.13 14.74
C THR A 95 -4.89 8.83 13.99
N LEU A 96 -4.94 7.69 14.68
CA LEU A 96 -4.80 6.37 14.10
C LEU A 96 -6.19 5.79 13.79
N ALA A 97 -6.54 5.72 12.51
CA ALA A 97 -7.85 5.24 12.06
C ALA A 97 -8.04 3.71 12.20
N GLY A 98 -6.98 2.98 12.60
CA GLY A 98 -6.96 1.52 12.60
C GLY A 98 -6.81 0.91 11.22
N ARG A 99 -6.71 -0.43 11.18
CA ARG A 99 -6.33 -1.21 10.00
C ARG A 99 -7.31 -2.34 9.68
N PRO A 100 -8.64 -2.12 9.61
CA PRO A 100 -9.64 -3.20 9.54
C PRO A 100 -9.51 -4.06 8.28
N HIS A 101 -8.91 -3.56 7.20
CA HIS A 101 -8.81 -4.22 5.90
C HIS A 101 -7.40 -4.72 5.58
N ASP A 102 -6.43 -4.49 6.47
CA ASP A 102 -5.05 -4.87 6.28
C ASP A 102 -4.78 -6.29 6.78
N LEU A 103 -3.86 -6.97 6.12
CA LEU A 103 -3.41 -8.30 6.51
C LEU A 103 -2.18 -8.16 7.40
N ILE A 104 -2.33 -8.42 8.70
CA ILE A 104 -1.29 -8.13 9.69
C ILE A 104 -0.77 -9.42 10.31
N GLY A 105 0.55 -9.56 10.37
CA GLY A 105 1.24 -10.64 11.09
C GLY A 105 2.21 -10.10 12.13
N LEU A 106 2.62 -10.95 13.07
CA LEU A 106 3.53 -10.63 14.15
C LEU A 106 4.68 -11.62 14.24
N ILE A 107 5.89 -11.10 14.21
CA ILE A 107 7.11 -11.83 14.52
C ILE A 107 7.74 -11.14 15.73
N THR A 108 8.11 -11.91 16.73
CA THR A 108 8.97 -11.43 17.81
C THR A 108 10.38 -11.96 17.62
N PHE A 109 11.34 -11.22 18.10
CA PHE A 109 12.75 -11.67 18.06
C PHE A 109 13.49 -11.22 19.31
N ALA A 110 14.36 -12.08 19.75
CA ALA A 110 15.47 -11.84 20.66
C ALA A 110 16.68 -12.49 20.00
N ARG A 111 17.30 -13.49 20.62
CA ARG A 111 18.35 -14.29 19.97
C ARG A 111 17.86 -15.07 18.75
N TYR A 112 16.60 -15.44 18.73
CA TYR A 112 15.92 -16.13 17.64
C TYR A 112 14.67 -15.36 17.25
N ALA A 113 14.30 -15.43 15.98
CA ALA A 113 13.05 -14.87 15.47
C ALA A 113 11.96 -15.94 15.49
N ASP A 114 10.79 -15.62 16.05
CA ASP A 114 9.64 -16.50 16.17
C ASP A 114 8.36 -15.84 15.64
N THR A 115 7.59 -16.58 14.88
CA THR A 115 6.30 -16.12 14.38
C THR A 115 5.22 -16.34 15.41
N ARG A 116 4.75 -15.28 16.03
CA ARG A 116 3.66 -15.31 17.02
C ARG A 116 2.29 -15.33 16.37
N SER A 117 2.12 -14.60 15.26
CA SER A 117 0.91 -14.63 14.48
C SER A 117 1.24 -14.67 12.99
N PRO A 118 0.64 -15.59 12.22
CA PRO A 118 0.70 -15.50 10.76
C PRO A 118 -0.03 -14.24 10.29
N LEU A 119 0.14 -13.90 9.01
CA LEU A 119 -0.64 -12.84 8.38
C LEU A 119 -2.13 -13.18 8.44
N THR A 120 -2.94 -12.32 9.04
CA THR A 120 -4.37 -12.55 9.29
C THR A 120 -5.17 -11.25 9.21
N PHE A 121 -6.43 -11.36 8.84
CA PHE A 121 -7.46 -10.32 9.01
C PHE A 121 -8.14 -10.40 10.39
N GLY A 122 -7.86 -11.44 11.17
CA GLY A 122 -8.42 -11.64 12.51
C GLY A 122 -7.66 -10.86 13.58
N HIS A 123 -7.82 -9.54 13.59
CA HIS A 123 -7.03 -8.63 14.43
C HIS A 123 -7.26 -8.83 15.93
N GLU A 124 -8.44 -9.30 16.36
CA GLU A 124 -8.69 -9.56 17.78
C GLU A 124 -7.73 -10.60 18.37
N ALA A 125 -7.50 -11.70 17.64
CA ALA A 125 -6.55 -12.73 18.06
C ALA A 125 -5.11 -12.20 18.07
N LEU A 126 -4.73 -11.41 17.06
CA LEU A 126 -3.45 -10.74 16.99
C LEU A 126 -3.24 -9.82 18.21
N LEU A 127 -4.23 -8.99 18.55
CA LEU A 127 -4.15 -8.07 19.67
C LEU A 127 -4.06 -8.79 21.02
N GLN A 128 -4.73 -9.93 21.18
CA GLN A 128 -4.55 -10.75 22.39
C GLN A 128 -3.10 -11.27 22.49
N ILE A 129 -2.49 -11.67 21.38
CA ILE A 129 -1.08 -12.09 21.37
C ILE A 129 -0.18 -10.91 21.73
N VAL A 130 -0.41 -9.71 21.15
CA VAL A 130 0.37 -8.50 21.44
C VAL A 130 0.30 -8.14 22.94
N ARG A 131 -0.88 -8.14 23.54
CA ARG A 131 -1.06 -7.85 24.98
C ARG A 131 -0.30 -8.81 25.87
N ASN A 132 -0.18 -10.07 25.48
CA ASN A 132 0.49 -11.13 26.22
C ASN A 132 1.97 -11.33 25.81
N LEU A 133 2.57 -10.39 25.07
CA LEU A 133 4.00 -10.45 24.81
C LEU A 133 4.77 -10.26 26.11
N GLU A 134 5.78 -11.07 26.30
CA GLU A 134 6.69 -11.03 27.45
C GLU A 134 8.14 -10.88 26.96
N ILE A 135 8.93 -10.23 27.74
CA ILE A 135 10.37 -10.09 27.51
C ILE A 135 11.04 -11.46 27.70
N GLN A 136 12.06 -11.72 26.89
CA GLN A 136 12.81 -12.96 27.01
C GLN A 136 13.64 -12.96 28.32
N GLU A 137 13.26 -13.80 29.26
CA GLU A 137 13.92 -13.89 30.57
C GLU A 137 15.10 -14.86 30.60
N ARG A 138 15.23 -15.73 29.57
CA ARG A 138 16.29 -16.73 29.54
C ARG A 138 17.59 -16.15 29.00
N PRO A 139 18.69 -16.12 29.79
CA PRO A 139 19.95 -15.52 29.36
C PRO A 139 20.54 -16.15 28.07
N ASN A 140 20.28 -17.46 27.86
CA ASN A 140 20.76 -18.16 26.65
C ASN A 140 19.96 -17.83 25.38
N GLU A 141 18.79 -17.23 25.53
CA GLU A 141 17.89 -16.85 24.43
C GLU A 141 17.82 -15.32 24.28
N ASP A 142 18.51 -14.57 25.13
CA ASP A 142 18.63 -13.12 25.03
C ASP A 142 19.62 -12.72 23.92
N GLY A 143 19.34 -11.62 23.27
CA GLY A 143 20.08 -11.10 22.11
C GLY A 143 19.14 -10.44 21.13
N THR A 144 19.65 -10.01 19.99
CA THR A 144 18.86 -9.26 18.99
C THR A 144 19.19 -9.76 17.59
N ALA A 145 18.28 -10.56 16.99
CA ALA A 145 18.42 -11.18 15.68
C ALA A 145 17.41 -10.63 14.68
N TYR A 146 17.37 -9.31 14.50
CA TYR A 146 16.41 -8.72 13.56
C TYR A 146 16.76 -9.03 12.09
N GLY A 147 17.98 -9.41 11.76
CA GLY A 147 18.32 -9.92 10.44
C GLY A 147 17.51 -11.16 10.08
N ASP A 148 17.42 -12.15 10.98
CA ASP A 148 16.61 -13.35 10.79
C ASP A 148 15.11 -13.00 10.76
N ALA A 149 14.66 -12.10 11.62
CA ALA A 149 13.27 -11.65 11.63
C ALA A 149 12.86 -11.00 10.30
N LEU A 150 13.71 -10.16 9.71
CA LEU A 150 13.53 -9.55 8.40
C LEU A 150 13.45 -10.61 7.29
N ALA A 151 14.34 -11.61 7.30
CA ALA A 151 14.32 -12.70 6.31
C ALA A 151 13.01 -13.49 6.37
N ILE A 152 12.54 -13.85 7.57
CA ILE A 152 11.29 -14.56 7.77
C ILE A 152 10.10 -13.69 7.31
N ALA A 153 10.08 -12.41 7.68
CA ALA A 153 9.02 -11.48 7.30
C ALA A 153 8.92 -11.33 5.78
N ALA A 154 10.05 -11.09 5.12
CA ALA A 154 10.10 -10.96 3.67
C ALA A 154 9.63 -12.25 2.96
N ALA A 155 10.06 -13.43 3.43
CA ALA A 155 9.63 -14.70 2.88
C ALA A 155 8.11 -14.93 3.02
N ARG A 156 7.53 -14.54 4.17
CA ARG A 156 6.07 -14.65 4.39
C ARG A 156 5.29 -13.72 3.48
N LEU A 157 5.76 -12.48 3.30
CA LEU A 157 5.13 -11.51 2.40
C LEU A 157 5.26 -11.92 0.92
N LYS A 158 6.37 -12.57 0.54
CA LYS A 158 6.52 -13.15 -0.80
C LYS A 158 5.52 -14.26 -1.06
N ASN A 159 5.35 -15.17 -0.08
CA ASN A 159 4.46 -16.32 -0.23
C ASN A 159 2.98 -15.93 -0.42
N LEU A 160 2.57 -14.70 -0.07
CA LEU A 160 1.24 -14.18 -0.39
C LEU A 160 0.96 -14.17 -1.90
N GLU A 161 1.96 -13.94 -2.75
CA GLU A 161 1.78 -14.01 -4.21
C GLU A 161 1.47 -15.43 -4.67
N GLU A 162 2.12 -16.41 -4.08
CA GLU A 162 1.87 -17.82 -4.39
C GLU A 162 0.47 -18.26 -3.93
N LEU A 163 -0.02 -17.70 -2.81
CA LEU A 163 -1.37 -17.95 -2.31
C LEU A 163 -2.46 -17.26 -3.14
N LYS A 164 -2.19 -16.14 -3.81
CA LYS A 164 -3.12 -15.48 -4.75
C LYS A 164 -3.57 -16.42 -5.88
N HIS A 165 -2.72 -17.35 -6.28
CA HIS A 165 -3.04 -18.35 -7.30
C HIS A 165 -3.95 -19.51 -6.80
N ARG A 166 -4.18 -19.61 -5.49
CA ARG A 166 -5.13 -20.55 -4.90
C ARG A 166 -6.50 -19.90 -4.81
N LYS A 167 -7.42 -20.31 -5.67
CA LYS A 167 -8.78 -19.73 -5.83
C LYS A 167 -9.68 -19.77 -4.59
N ASP A 168 -9.23 -20.33 -3.48
CA ASP A 168 -10.03 -20.56 -2.28
C ASP A 168 -9.83 -19.50 -1.18
N LEU A 169 -8.94 -18.53 -1.36
CA LEU A 169 -8.65 -17.51 -0.37
C LEU A 169 -9.15 -16.13 -0.85
N VAL A 170 -10.08 -15.62 -0.06
CA VAL A 170 -10.74 -14.32 -0.19
C VAL A 170 -9.75 -13.18 -0.39
N ASP A 171 -9.99 -12.37 -1.42
CA ASP A 171 -9.50 -10.98 -1.64
C ASP A 171 -8.00 -10.66 -1.47
N LEU A 172 -7.09 -11.62 -1.65
CA LEU A 172 -5.66 -11.31 -1.69
C LEU A 172 -5.28 -10.41 -2.88
N ASP A 173 -6.13 -10.32 -3.91
CA ASP A 173 -5.94 -9.40 -5.03
C ASP A 173 -6.09 -7.92 -4.61
N ALA A 174 -6.74 -7.67 -3.48
CA ALA A 174 -6.85 -6.35 -2.88
C ALA A 174 -5.55 -5.87 -2.22
N ILE A 175 -4.60 -6.78 -1.92
CA ILE A 175 -3.32 -6.41 -1.29
C ILE A 175 -2.39 -5.77 -2.32
N LYS A 176 -2.11 -4.48 -2.14
CA LYS A 176 -1.31 -3.65 -3.08
C LYS A 176 0.10 -3.35 -2.61
N SER A 177 0.33 -3.40 -1.32
CA SER A 177 1.62 -3.06 -0.72
C SER A 177 2.04 -4.11 0.32
N ARG A 178 3.36 -4.27 0.47
CA ARG A 178 3.98 -5.18 1.43
C ARG A 178 4.93 -4.39 2.30
N VAL A 179 4.65 -4.40 3.59
CA VAL A 179 5.31 -3.56 4.56
C VAL A 179 5.86 -4.40 5.70
N ILE A 180 7.06 -4.10 6.11
CA ILE A 180 7.70 -4.65 7.31
C ILE A 180 7.94 -3.46 8.25
N ILE A 181 7.41 -3.52 9.47
CA ILE A 181 7.66 -2.53 10.50
C ILE A 181 8.53 -3.19 11.57
N LEU A 182 9.77 -2.76 11.65
CA LEU A 182 10.76 -3.25 12.59
C LEU A 182 10.89 -2.29 13.77
N LEU A 183 10.60 -2.77 14.97
CA LEU A 183 10.78 -2.04 16.22
C LEU A 183 11.86 -2.73 17.06
N THR A 184 12.95 -2.03 17.32
CA THR A 184 14.09 -2.54 18.09
C THR A 184 14.75 -1.41 18.88
N ASP A 185 15.50 -1.76 19.90
CA ASP A 185 16.33 -0.81 20.67
C ASP A 185 17.82 -1.19 20.68
N GLY A 186 18.17 -2.28 19.98
CA GLY A 186 19.48 -2.88 20.03
C GLY A 186 20.19 -3.02 18.68
N GLU A 187 21.44 -3.46 18.80
CA GLU A 187 22.27 -3.87 17.67
C GLU A 187 21.97 -5.32 17.28
N ASN A 188 22.03 -5.64 15.99
CA ASN A 188 21.93 -7.02 15.55
C ASN A 188 23.19 -7.79 15.98
N ASN A 189 23.09 -8.53 17.08
CA ASN A 189 24.19 -9.26 17.69
C ASN A 189 24.01 -10.79 17.66
N SER A 190 22.93 -11.26 17.09
CA SER A 190 22.55 -12.67 17.02
C SER A 190 21.92 -12.99 15.67
N GLY A 191 21.63 -14.28 15.43
CA GLY A 191 21.01 -14.75 14.20
C GLY A 191 22.03 -15.21 13.15
N ALA A 192 21.52 -15.85 12.10
CA ALA A 192 22.30 -16.40 10.99
C ALA A 192 22.38 -15.45 9.79
N HIS A 193 21.40 -14.57 9.62
CA HIS A 193 21.31 -13.64 8.50
C HIS A 193 21.72 -12.23 8.88
N LEU A 194 22.52 -11.60 8.04
CA LEU A 194 22.88 -10.20 8.21
C LEU A 194 21.68 -9.30 7.81
N PRO A 195 21.42 -8.20 8.54
CA PRO A 195 20.33 -7.28 8.25
C PRO A 195 20.33 -6.76 6.80
N ILE A 196 21.51 -6.46 6.26
CA ILE A 196 21.67 -5.97 4.88
C ILE A 196 21.28 -7.02 3.85
N GLU A 197 21.64 -8.30 4.07
CA GLU A 197 21.27 -9.40 3.19
C GLU A 197 19.75 -9.61 3.19
N SER A 198 19.14 -9.61 4.39
CA SER A 198 17.70 -9.75 4.56
C SER A 198 16.92 -8.59 3.94
N ALA A 199 17.44 -7.36 4.04
CA ALA A 199 16.89 -6.20 3.37
C ALA A 199 16.99 -6.31 1.83
N GLY A 200 18.08 -6.86 1.32
CA GLY A 200 18.24 -7.18 -0.11
C GLY A 200 17.17 -8.15 -0.61
N LEU A 201 16.83 -9.18 0.17
CA LEU A 201 15.72 -10.10 -0.13
C LEU A 201 14.37 -9.38 -0.08
N ALA A 202 14.12 -8.57 0.94
CA ALA A 202 12.90 -7.77 1.06
C ALA A 202 12.71 -6.84 -0.14
N LYS A 203 13.76 -6.13 -0.56
CA LYS A 203 13.77 -5.27 -1.75
C LYS A 203 13.45 -6.06 -3.02
N ALA A 204 14.11 -7.20 -3.23
CA ALA A 204 13.89 -8.06 -4.40
C ALA A 204 12.43 -8.57 -4.48
N TRP A 205 11.76 -8.71 -3.35
CA TRP A 205 10.36 -9.14 -3.26
C TRP A 205 9.37 -7.99 -3.11
N GLY A 206 9.81 -6.76 -3.31
CA GLY A 206 8.95 -5.57 -3.29
C GLY A 206 8.38 -5.25 -1.91
N CYS A 207 9.09 -5.60 -0.84
CA CYS A 207 8.71 -5.25 0.52
C CYS A 207 9.42 -3.97 0.95
N ARG A 208 8.72 -3.05 1.59
CA ARG A 208 9.29 -1.85 2.23
C ARG A 208 9.55 -2.10 3.70
N ILE A 209 10.68 -1.62 4.19
CA ILE A 209 11.07 -1.76 5.59
C ILE A 209 11.02 -0.39 6.26
N TYR A 210 10.18 -0.26 7.27
CA TYR A 210 10.14 0.87 8.19
C TYR A 210 10.83 0.45 9.48
N SER A 211 11.95 1.10 9.81
CA SER A 211 12.71 0.78 11.01
C SER A 211 12.54 1.86 12.06
N ILE A 212 12.19 1.45 13.26
CA ILE A 212 11.98 2.30 14.42
C ILE A 212 12.98 1.88 15.51
N SER A 213 13.86 2.79 15.92
CA SER A 213 14.80 2.58 17.00
C SER A 213 14.32 3.28 18.27
N PHE A 214 14.29 2.58 19.40
CA PHE A 214 14.16 3.24 20.70
C PHE A 214 15.46 3.90 21.07
N GLY A 215 15.47 5.24 21.05
CA GLY A 215 16.58 6.04 21.55
C GLY A 215 16.52 6.25 23.05
N GLU A 216 17.67 6.47 23.67
CA GLU A 216 17.71 7.01 25.02
C GLU A 216 17.21 8.46 24.98
N SER A 217 16.32 8.84 25.91
CA SER A 217 15.92 10.23 26.03
C SER A 217 17.10 11.07 26.46
N PHE A 218 17.79 11.71 25.54
CA PHE A 218 18.75 12.74 25.88
C PHE A 218 17.99 13.85 26.59
N GLN A 219 18.21 13.96 27.90
CA GLN A 219 17.85 15.18 28.61
C GLN A 219 18.64 16.30 27.94
N ALA A 220 17.91 17.26 27.35
CA ALA A 220 18.47 18.42 26.67
C ALA A 220 19.55 19.07 27.53
N ILE A 221 20.79 18.84 27.16
CA ILE A 221 21.92 19.65 27.58
C ILE A 221 22.25 20.52 26.38
N ASN A 222 21.74 21.76 26.44
CA ASN A 222 22.01 22.91 25.56
C ASN A 222 21.41 22.89 24.15
N GLU A 223 20.46 23.79 23.95
CA GLU A 223 19.70 24.12 22.73
C GLU A 223 20.49 24.60 21.50
N ALA A 224 21.81 24.52 21.48
CA ALA A 224 22.60 25.21 20.46
C ALA A 224 23.35 24.33 19.45
N SER A 225 23.43 23.00 19.60
CA SER A 225 24.14 22.13 18.61
C SER A 225 23.84 20.64 18.83
N ILE A 226 22.63 20.19 18.61
CA ILE A 226 22.36 18.73 18.53
C ILE A 226 22.51 18.32 17.06
N ILE A 227 23.75 18.06 16.64
CA ILE A 227 23.96 17.13 15.52
C ILE A 227 23.66 15.74 16.10
N GLU A 228 22.46 15.27 15.89
CA GLU A 228 22.06 13.93 16.29
C GLU A 228 22.85 12.90 15.47
N THR A 229 23.97 12.45 16.03
CA THR A 229 24.82 11.46 15.38
C THR A 229 24.19 10.09 15.57
N LEU A 230 23.81 9.45 14.45
CA LEU A 230 23.33 8.07 14.47
C LEU A 230 24.43 7.12 14.96
N THR A 231 24.06 6.19 15.81
CA THR A 231 24.93 5.07 16.20
C THR A 231 25.23 4.17 14.99
N PRO A 232 26.26 3.32 15.02
CA PRO A 232 26.54 2.38 13.94
C PRO A 232 25.35 1.47 13.61
N SER A 233 24.63 0.99 14.63
CA SER A 233 23.41 0.18 14.45
C SER A 233 22.27 0.94 13.80
N GLU A 234 22.04 2.20 14.22
CA GLU A 234 21.03 3.07 13.63
C GLU A 234 21.33 3.39 12.16
N LYS A 235 22.61 3.53 11.79
CA LYS A 235 23.00 3.68 10.38
C LYS A 235 22.65 2.46 9.53
N ILE A 236 22.77 1.25 10.10
CA ILE A 236 22.34 0.03 9.42
C ILE A 236 20.81 0.05 9.23
N LEU A 237 20.06 0.41 10.29
CA LEU A 237 18.60 0.51 10.22
C LEU A 237 18.15 1.56 9.19
N GLU A 238 18.81 2.71 9.16
CA GLU A 238 18.56 3.75 8.17
C GLU A 238 18.84 3.24 6.74
N HIS A 239 20.00 2.60 6.55
CA HIS A 239 20.39 2.07 5.25
C HIS A 239 19.40 1.02 4.72
N ILE A 240 19.00 0.04 5.53
CA ILE A 240 18.05 -1.01 5.11
C ILE A 240 16.66 -0.44 4.79
N SER A 241 16.23 0.60 5.53
CA SER A 241 14.97 1.28 5.25
C SER A 241 15.03 2.05 3.94
N GLN A 242 16.06 2.87 3.73
CA GLN A 242 16.24 3.64 2.50
C GLN A 242 16.36 2.74 1.27
N GLU A 243 17.13 1.66 1.35
CA GLU A 243 17.33 0.70 0.26
C GLU A 243 16.03 0.02 -0.21
N THR A 244 15.06 -0.15 0.70
CA THR A 244 13.76 -0.76 0.41
C THR A 244 12.65 0.25 0.11
N GLY A 245 12.96 1.55 0.14
CA GLY A 245 11.99 2.62 -0.08
C GLY A 245 11.10 2.91 1.12
N GLY A 246 11.49 2.46 2.32
CA GLY A 246 10.85 2.79 3.58
C GLY A 246 11.56 3.94 4.31
N LEU A 247 11.40 4.01 5.62
CA LEU A 247 11.86 5.13 6.45
C LEU A 247 12.44 4.62 7.77
N PHE A 248 13.50 5.29 8.25
CA PHE A 248 14.05 5.10 9.58
C PHE A 248 13.65 6.26 10.50
N ARG A 249 13.25 5.98 11.72
CA ARG A 249 12.94 6.98 12.76
C ARG A 249 13.42 6.53 14.14
N LYS A 250 13.77 7.51 14.98
CA LYS A 250 14.04 7.31 16.40
C LYS A 250 12.81 7.67 17.23
N ALA A 251 12.52 6.86 18.22
CA ALA A 251 11.45 7.11 19.18
C ALA A 251 12.04 7.20 20.58
N TYR A 252 11.72 8.26 21.30
CA TYR A 252 12.23 8.53 22.67
C TYR A 252 11.16 8.35 23.76
N GLY A 253 9.99 7.90 23.40
CA GLY A 253 8.85 7.69 24.28
C GLY A 253 7.54 7.66 23.50
N TYR A 254 6.43 7.70 24.21
CA TYR A 254 5.09 7.54 23.64
C TYR A 254 4.81 8.47 22.46
N GLN A 255 5.01 9.78 22.65
CA GLN A 255 4.63 10.77 21.63
C GLN A 255 5.44 10.61 20.33
N SER A 256 6.75 10.41 20.45
CA SER A 256 7.59 10.20 19.28
C SER A 256 7.27 8.89 18.57
N LEU A 257 7.02 7.79 19.31
CA LEU A 257 6.64 6.51 18.72
C LEU A 257 5.28 6.59 18.00
N ARG A 258 4.30 7.26 18.61
CA ARG A 258 2.99 7.52 18.00
C ARG A 258 3.13 8.27 16.68
N LEU A 259 3.88 9.38 16.67
CA LEU A 259 4.11 10.18 15.45
C LEU A 259 4.75 9.37 14.32
N VAL A 260 5.67 8.45 14.65
CA VAL A 260 6.29 7.57 13.65
C VAL A 260 5.24 6.63 13.02
N TYR A 261 4.37 6.03 13.84
CA TYR A 261 3.31 5.17 13.32
C TYR A 261 2.26 5.95 12.51
N GLU A 262 1.94 7.20 12.90
CA GLU A 262 1.10 8.11 12.12
C GLU A 262 1.74 8.45 10.76
N GLU A 263 3.04 8.72 10.73
CA GLU A 263 3.78 8.99 9.49
C GLU A 263 3.75 7.78 8.55
N ILE A 264 3.99 6.57 9.06
CA ILE A 264 3.90 5.33 8.29
C ILE A 264 2.48 5.12 7.75
N ASP A 265 1.45 5.38 8.57
CA ASP A 265 0.05 5.27 8.17
C ASP A 265 -0.27 6.19 6.99
N GLN A 266 0.15 7.44 7.08
CA GLN A 266 -0.08 8.44 6.03
C GLN A 266 0.65 8.09 4.72
N LEU A 267 1.92 7.67 4.80
CA LEU A 267 2.71 7.31 3.62
C LEU A 267 2.07 6.15 2.85
N GLU A 268 1.68 5.10 3.55
CA GLU A 268 1.10 3.91 2.91
C GLU A 268 -0.29 4.19 2.32
N ARG A 269 -1.14 4.96 3.01
CA ARG A 269 -2.47 5.36 2.50
C ARG A 269 -2.36 6.27 1.27
N THR A 270 -1.42 7.20 1.29
CA THR A 270 -1.21 8.12 0.16
C THR A 270 -0.79 7.36 -1.09
N GLU A 271 0.07 6.36 -0.97
CA GLU A 271 0.53 5.57 -2.11
C GLU A 271 -0.59 4.72 -2.72
N ILE A 272 -1.46 4.12 -1.89
CA ILE A 272 -2.65 3.42 -2.38
C ILE A 272 -3.54 4.36 -3.18
N THR A 273 -3.82 5.55 -2.66
CA THR A 273 -4.66 6.56 -3.32
C THR A 273 -4.06 7.00 -4.66
N LEU A 274 -2.74 7.20 -4.73
CA LEU A 274 -2.06 7.56 -5.98
C LEU A 274 -2.16 6.45 -7.03
N ARG A 275 -1.99 5.19 -6.64
CA ARG A 275 -2.15 4.04 -7.54
C ARG A 275 -3.57 3.90 -8.07
N GLN A 276 -4.59 4.17 -7.26
CA GLN A 276 -6.00 4.19 -7.71
C GLN A 276 -6.26 5.27 -8.76
N ALA A 277 -5.64 6.45 -8.62
CA ALA A 277 -5.79 7.54 -9.58
C ALA A 277 -5.22 7.22 -10.97
N GLU A 278 -4.28 6.29 -11.09
CA GLU A 278 -3.71 5.86 -12.38
C GLU A 278 -4.67 4.97 -13.18
N HIS A 279 -5.67 4.35 -12.58
CA HIS A 279 -6.66 3.51 -13.25
C HIS A 279 -7.84 4.32 -13.78
N LEU A 280 -7.58 5.31 -14.65
CA LEU A 280 -8.63 6.03 -15.37
C LEU A 280 -9.19 5.12 -16.46
N ALA A 281 -10.47 4.79 -16.38
CA ALA A 281 -11.15 4.06 -17.46
C ALA A 281 -11.19 4.91 -18.72
N SER A 282 -10.70 4.37 -19.84
CA SER A 282 -10.79 5.02 -21.14
C SER A 282 -12.14 4.73 -21.77
N PHE A 283 -12.91 5.76 -22.11
CA PHE A 283 -14.18 5.65 -22.83
C PHE A 283 -14.00 5.73 -24.36
N THR A 284 -12.79 5.55 -24.86
CA THR A 284 -12.45 5.59 -26.28
C THR A 284 -13.22 4.54 -27.09
N TRP A 285 -13.49 3.36 -26.52
CA TRP A 285 -14.28 2.31 -27.18
C TRP A 285 -15.72 2.71 -27.44
N LEU A 286 -16.36 3.50 -26.54
CA LEU A 286 -17.73 3.95 -26.69
C LEU A 286 -17.85 4.95 -27.85
N SER A 287 -16.96 5.92 -27.91
CA SER A 287 -16.92 6.90 -29.02
C SER A 287 -16.56 6.23 -30.35
N ALA A 288 -15.68 5.24 -30.36
CA ALA A 288 -15.38 4.44 -31.54
C ALA A 288 -16.60 3.60 -32.00
N ALA A 289 -17.35 3.01 -31.07
CA ALA A 289 -18.58 2.29 -31.39
C ALA A 289 -19.67 3.21 -32.01
N ILE A 290 -19.85 4.42 -31.46
CA ILE A 290 -20.75 5.42 -31.98
C ILE A 290 -20.33 5.83 -33.41
N ALA A 291 -19.04 6.06 -33.65
CA ALA A 291 -18.51 6.40 -34.96
C ALA A 291 -18.78 5.31 -35.98
N LEU A 292 -18.53 4.05 -35.62
CA LEU A 292 -18.73 2.89 -36.49
C LEU A 292 -20.21 2.68 -36.81
N THR A 293 -21.11 2.79 -35.82
CA THR A 293 -22.54 2.62 -36.02
C THR A 293 -23.12 3.75 -36.88
N ALA A 294 -22.71 5.00 -36.68
CA ALA A 294 -23.15 6.12 -37.51
C ALA A 294 -22.69 5.96 -38.97
N LEU A 295 -21.46 5.51 -39.20
CA LEU A 295 -20.91 5.28 -40.53
C LEU A 295 -21.63 4.13 -41.24
N THR A 296 -21.81 2.99 -40.57
CA THR A 296 -22.51 1.83 -41.16
C THR A 296 -23.97 2.16 -41.49
N LEU A 297 -24.68 2.89 -40.62
CA LEU A 297 -26.03 3.31 -40.84
C LEU A 297 -26.14 4.27 -42.07
N SER A 298 -25.21 5.21 -42.21
CA SER A 298 -25.11 6.08 -43.37
C SER A 298 -24.96 5.30 -44.68
N LEU A 299 -24.07 4.32 -44.71
CA LEU A 299 -23.81 3.48 -45.88
C LEU A 299 -25.01 2.59 -46.23
N ILE A 300 -25.70 2.02 -45.22
CA ILE A 300 -26.88 1.20 -45.40
C ILE A 300 -28.01 2.06 -46.00
N LEU A 301 -28.25 3.26 -45.48
CA LEU A 301 -29.27 4.17 -45.97
C LEU A 301 -29.03 4.56 -47.46
N GLU A 302 -27.78 4.81 -47.82
CA GLU A 302 -27.43 5.09 -49.22
C GLU A 302 -27.58 3.87 -50.12
N ALA A 303 -27.16 2.68 -49.64
CA ALA A 303 -27.22 1.47 -50.45
C ALA A 303 -28.65 0.91 -50.64
N THR A 304 -29.57 1.17 -49.68
CA THR A 304 -30.92 0.59 -49.69
C THR A 304 -32.01 1.59 -50.05
N TRP A 305 -32.14 2.63 -49.24
CA TRP A 305 -33.32 3.51 -49.33
C TRP A 305 -33.13 4.75 -50.21
N LEU A 306 -31.90 5.25 -50.27
CA LEU A 306 -31.53 6.40 -51.11
C LEU A 306 -30.84 5.97 -52.42
N ARG A 307 -30.89 4.69 -52.76
CA ARG A 307 -30.27 4.15 -53.99
C ARG A 307 -30.96 4.79 -55.21
N VAL A 308 -30.22 5.55 -55.99
CA VAL A 308 -30.62 6.00 -57.30
C VAL A 308 -30.53 4.78 -58.22
N ALA A 309 -31.70 4.31 -58.71
CA ALA A 309 -31.69 3.28 -59.73
C ALA A 309 -31.03 3.84 -60.98
N PRO A 310 -30.22 3.05 -61.71
CA PRO A 310 -29.52 3.47 -62.94
C PRO A 310 -30.52 3.81 -64.03
#